data_4ed35da236b4c183b0f9ea1b4ab00228
#
_entry.id   4ed35da236b4c183b0f9ea1b4ab00228
#
_cell.length_a   1.000
_cell.length_b   1.000
_cell.length_c   1.000
_cell.angle_alpha   90.00
_cell.angle_beta   90.00
_cell.angle_gamma   90.00
#
_symmetry.space_group_name_H-M   'P 1'
#
loop_
_entity.id
_entity.type
_entity.pdbx_description
1 polymer ?
#
loop_
_entity_poly.entity_id
_entity_poly.type
_entity_poly.pdbx_seq_one_letter_code
_entity_poly.pdbx_strand_id
1 'polypeptide(L)'
;MTKHRVAVLKVVSAQLSVTAAAAEYGISRGHLHRLLRRFRDDGLEAVDPRSRRPRTNPGRTTDHVRERIVALRTELAGRGLDAGPVTIAWHLGRERLAVPSSSTIRRILHAAGLVVPEPRKRPRSSWIRFEAAAPNELWQSDFTHWRLADGTEVEILNWLDDHSRYLLACTAFRRVGGDDVVATFTAAGDAHGWPAATLTDNGAVYTSRFTGGRNGFEYLLAYLGVRQKNGAPGHPQTQGKVERFHQTLKRWLERQPAARTLAELSAQLDVFRFAYNERRPHRAVGRITPGEAYRATPRALPASAGARGHFRLRYDVTDSKGAMTLRRAGRLYHLKVGAAFARRRVLAIVDELAVTVVALDTGEILSTHLIEPDRRYWRNQRRDPGRWPGSQATG
;
A
#
# COMPACT_ATOMS: atom_id res chain seq x y z
N MET A 1 -9.99 -36.22 -46.40
CA MET A 1 -9.12 -35.87 -47.53
C MET A 1 -9.38 -34.41 -47.91
N THR A 2 -8.32 -33.61 -48.16
CA THR A 2 -8.50 -32.20 -48.58
C THR A 2 -9.01 -32.14 -50.05
N LYS A 3 -9.78 -31.08 -50.35
CA LYS A 3 -10.28 -30.88 -51.73
C LYS A 3 -9.16 -30.87 -52.79
N HIS A 4 -7.96 -30.43 -52.42
CA HIS A 4 -6.78 -30.41 -53.29
C HIS A 4 -6.26 -31.83 -53.59
N ARG A 5 -6.24 -32.73 -52.62
CA ARG A 5 -5.85 -34.14 -52.82
C ARG A 5 -6.85 -34.85 -53.75
N VAL A 6 -8.17 -34.64 -53.50
CA VAL A 6 -9.19 -35.25 -54.36
C VAL A 6 -9.07 -34.77 -55.79
N ALA A 7 -8.95 -33.46 -56.02
CA ALA A 7 -8.79 -32.90 -57.35
C ALA A 7 -7.55 -33.44 -58.10
N VAL A 8 -6.41 -33.56 -57.40
CA VAL A 8 -5.19 -34.11 -58.00
C VAL A 8 -5.37 -35.58 -58.32
N LEU A 9 -5.94 -36.38 -57.41
CA LEU A 9 -6.15 -37.81 -57.65
C LEU A 9 -7.09 -38.06 -58.81
N LYS A 10 -8.19 -37.33 -58.96
CA LYS A 10 -9.13 -37.47 -60.09
C LYS A 10 -8.45 -37.13 -61.43
N VAL A 11 -7.56 -36.17 -61.45
CA VAL A 11 -6.79 -35.85 -62.66
C VAL A 11 -5.76 -36.92 -62.97
N VAL A 12 -5.02 -37.44 -61.98
CA VAL A 12 -3.99 -38.46 -62.13
C VAL A 12 -4.61 -39.80 -62.53
N SER A 13 -5.79 -40.13 -62.01
CA SER A 13 -6.56 -41.33 -62.39
C SER A 13 -7.32 -41.20 -63.70
N ALA A 14 -7.12 -40.11 -64.45
CA ALA A 14 -7.81 -39.81 -65.71
C ALA A 14 -9.33 -39.70 -65.63
N GLN A 15 -9.91 -39.56 -64.41
CA GLN A 15 -11.34 -39.39 -64.19
C GLN A 15 -11.85 -37.98 -64.60
N LEU A 16 -10.99 -36.97 -64.49
CA LEU A 16 -11.32 -35.63 -64.89
C LEU A 16 -10.14 -35.01 -65.63
N SER A 17 -10.45 -34.15 -66.62
CA SER A 17 -9.44 -33.26 -67.18
C SER A 17 -9.04 -32.19 -66.16
N VAL A 18 -7.85 -31.62 -66.31
CA VAL A 18 -7.39 -30.51 -65.43
C VAL A 18 -8.38 -29.35 -65.42
N THR A 19 -9.00 -29.04 -66.58
CA THR A 19 -9.99 -27.96 -66.69
C THR A 19 -11.28 -28.29 -65.94
N ALA A 20 -11.76 -29.54 -66.08
CA ALA A 20 -12.95 -29.99 -65.36
C ALA A 20 -12.74 -30.08 -63.85
N ALA A 21 -11.62 -30.62 -63.40
CA ALA A 21 -11.27 -30.66 -61.98
C ALA A 21 -11.07 -29.26 -61.39
N ALA A 22 -10.48 -28.32 -62.11
CA ALA A 22 -10.33 -26.93 -61.66
C ALA A 22 -11.69 -26.28 -61.44
N ALA A 23 -12.64 -26.48 -62.35
CA ALA A 23 -14.01 -25.97 -62.23
C ALA A 23 -14.77 -26.63 -61.09
N GLU A 24 -14.79 -27.99 -61.01
CA GLU A 24 -15.51 -28.76 -59.99
C GLU A 24 -15.07 -28.45 -58.54
N TYR A 25 -13.76 -28.29 -58.33
CA TYR A 25 -13.21 -28.03 -56.99
C TYR A 25 -12.97 -26.56 -56.68
N GLY A 26 -13.31 -25.63 -57.56
CA GLY A 26 -13.12 -24.20 -57.34
C GLY A 26 -11.64 -23.84 -57.17
N ILE A 27 -10.75 -24.42 -57.98
CA ILE A 27 -9.30 -24.22 -57.93
C ILE A 27 -8.87 -23.61 -59.29
N SER A 28 -8.00 -22.58 -59.24
CA SER A 28 -7.48 -22.06 -60.53
C SER A 28 -6.64 -23.11 -61.28
N ARG A 29 -6.76 -23.17 -62.59
CA ARG A 29 -5.98 -24.13 -63.44
C ARG A 29 -4.48 -24.05 -63.13
N GLY A 30 -3.92 -22.85 -63.00
CA GLY A 30 -2.49 -22.68 -62.67
C GLY A 30 -2.12 -23.22 -61.29
N HIS A 31 -3.04 -23.13 -60.32
CA HIS A 31 -2.82 -23.72 -58.98
C HIS A 31 -2.87 -25.26 -59.06
N LEU A 32 -3.83 -25.83 -59.78
CA LEU A 32 -3.94 -27.27 -59.94
C LEU A 32 -2.71 -27.85 -60.70
N HIS A 33 -2.18 -27.18 -61.73
CA HIS A 33 -0.92 -27.58 -62.37
C HIS A 33 0.26 -27.58 -61.39
N ARG A 34 0.34 -26.59 -60.46
CA ARG A 34 1.38 -26.60 -59.41
C ARG A 34 1.22 -27.75 -58.43
N LEU A 35 -0.03 -28.10 -58.09
CA LEU A 35 -0.31 -29.24 -57.20
C LEU A 35 0.05 -30.58 -57.90
N LEU A 36 -0.25 -30.75 -59.16
CA LEU A 36 0.10 -31.92 -59.98
C LEU A 36 1.63 -32.05 -60.09
N ARG A 37 2.39 -30.97 -60.22
CA ARG A 37 3.83 -30.99 -60.21
C ARG A 37 4.33 -31.48 -58.86
N ARG A 38 3.85 -30.90 -57.74
CA ARG A 38 4.22 -31.37 -56.41
C ARG A 38 3.88 -32.85 -56.15
N PHE A 39 2.75 -33.30 -56.68
CA PHE A 39 2.39 -34.71 -56.57
C PHE A 39 3.37 -35.61 -57.29
N ARG A 40 3.85 -35.20 -58.47
CA ARG A 40 4.86 -35.97 -59.26
C ARG A 40 6.22 -35.97 -58.60
N ASP A 41 6.62 -34.85 -58.02
CA ASP A 41 7.95 -34.65 -57.45
C ASP A 41 8.04 -35.29 -56.02
N ASP A 42 7.03 -35.10 -55.17
CA ASP A 42 7.12 -35.39 -53.74
C ASP A 42 5.93 -36.25 -53.20
N GLY A 43 5.05 -36.72 -54.09
CA GLY A 43 3.91 -37.58 -53.71
C GLY A 43 2.68 -36.81 -53.20
N LEU A 44 1.67 -37.61 -52.72
CA LEU A 44 0.37 -37.07 -52.31
C LEU A 44 0.41 -36.13 -51.11
N GLU A 45 1.37 -36.32 -50.22
CA GLU A 45 1.50 -35.47 -49.03
C GLU A 45 1.95 -34.05 -49.40
N ALA A 46 2.70 -33.87 -50.45
CA ALA A 46 3.15 -32.58 -50.90
C ALA A 46 2.04 -31.68 -51.52
N VAL A 47 0.88 -32.29 -51.82
CA VAL A 47 -0.33 -31.56 -52.30
C VAL A 47 -0.97 -30.70 -51.22
N ASP A 48 -0.83 -31.08 -49.96
CA ASP A 48 -1.42 -30.34 -48.83
C ASP A 48 -0.83 -28.91 -48.70
N PRO A 49 -1.63 -27.99 -48.17
CA PRO A 49 -1.14 -26.66 -47.92
C PRO A 49 0.09 -26.68 -47.01
N ARG A 50 1.19 -26.13 -47.48
CA ARG A 50 2.39 -25.95 -46.63
C ARG A 50 2.08 -24.95 -45.49
N SER A 51 2.68 -25.14 -44.34
CA SER A 51 2.62 -24.19 -43.26
C SER A 51 3.03 -22.79 -43.73
N ARG A 52 2.20 -21.80 -43.44
CA ARG A 52 2.50 -20.38 -43.68
C ARG A 52 3.33 -19.76 -42.56
N ARG A 53 3.67 -20.55 -41.55
CA ARG A 53 4.48 -20.08 -40.43
C ARG A 53 5.88 -19.71 -40.92
N PRO A 54 6.37 -18.50 -40.56
CA PRO A 54 7.74 -18.11 -40.89
C PRO A 54 8.75 -19.15 -40.37
N ARG A 55 9.75 -19.48 -41.16
CA ARG A 55 10.82 -20.43 -40.78
C ARG A 55 11.74 -19.85 -39.71
N THR A 56 11.87 -18.53 -39.68
CA THR A 56 12.66 -17.80 -38.66
C THR A 56 11.79 -16.84 -37.90
N ASN A 57 12.10 -16.58 -36.65
CA ASN A 57 11.45 -15.57 -35.81
C ASN A 57 12.55 -14.69 -35.19
N PRO A 58 13.01 -13.65 -35.91
CA PRO A 58 14.07 -12.75 -35.43
C PRO A 58 13.72 -12.05 -34.11
N GLY A 59 12.41 -11.86 -33.84
CA GLY A 59 11.91 -11.25 -32.60
C GLY A 59 11.71 -12.27 -31.45
N ARG A 60 12.20 -13.51 -31.60
CA ARG A 60 12.07 -14.48 -30.51
C ARG A 60 12.91 -14.07 -29.31
N THR A 61 12.30 -14.05 -28.12
CA THR A 61 13.03 -13.88 -26.87
C THR A 61 14.11 -14.97 -26.74
N THR A 62 15.34 -14.55 -26.45
CA THR A 62 16.50 -15.48 -26.30
C THR A 62 16.25 -16.47 -25.17
N ASP A 63 16.85 -17.63 -25.24
CA ASP A 63 16.65 -18.69 -24.23
C ASP A 63 17.20 -18.24 -22.88
N HIS A 64 18.31 -17.53 -22.81
CA HIS A 64 18.82 -16.88 -21.59
C HIS A 64 17.79 -15.98 -20.90
N VAL A 65 17.11 -15.11 -21.64
CA VAL A 65 16.06 -14.23 -21.06
C VAL A 65 14.84 -15.05 -20.63
N ARG A 66 14.50 -16.12 -21.34
CA ARG A 66 13.39 -17.02 -20.97
C ARG A 66 13.67 -17.75 -19.65
N GLU A 67 14.85 -18.28 -19.49
CA GLU A 67 15.31 -18.93 -18.25
C GLU A 67 15.30 -17.93 -17.09
N ARG A 68 15.81 -16.71 -17.31
CA ARG A 68 15.80 -15.67 -16.27
C ARG A 68 14.37 -15.27 -15.86
N ILE A 69 13.41 -15.21 -16.79
CA ILE A 69 11.98 -14.97 -16.50
C ILE A 69 11.43 -16.06 -15.56
N VAL A 70 11.73 -17.32 -15.84
CA VAL A 70 11.28 -18.45 -15.02
C VAL A 70 11.94 -18.42 -13.63
N ALA A 71 13.24 -18.16 -13.56
CA ALA A 71 13.98 -18.02 -12.31
C ALA A 71 13.42 -16.88 -11.45
N LEU A 72 13.24 -15.67 -12.01
CA LEU A 72 12.65 -14.54 -11.31
C LEU A 72 11.23 -14.85 -10.77
N ARG A 73 10.42 -15.57 -11.54
CA ARG A 73 9.10 -16.00 -11.07
C ARG A 73 9.20 -16.86 -9.81
N THR A 74 10.10 -17.82 -9.78
CA THR A 74 10.29 -18.74 -8.66
C THR A 74 10.91 -18.01 -7.44
N GLU A 75 11.95 -17.22 -7.66
CA GLU A 75 12.65 -16.45 -6.62
C GLU A 75 11.70 -15.47 -5.90
N LEU A 76 10.98 -14.66 -6.68
CA LEU A 76 10.07 -13.66 -6.13
C LEU A 76 8.87 -14.30 -5.41
N ALA A 77 8.29 -15.34 -6.00
CA ALA A 77 7.17 -16.05 -5.38
C ALA A 77 7.60 -16.76 -4.09
N GLY A 78 8.79 -17.37 -4.07
CA GLY A 78 9.35 -18.01 -2.87
C GLY A 78 9.58 -17.01 -1.73
N ARG A 79 9.87 -15.77 -2.04
CA ARG A 79 10.07 -14.68 -1.08
C ARG A 79 8.77 -13.93 -0.73
N GLY A 80 7.60 -14.37 -1.21
CA GLY A 80 6.30 -13.72 -0.99
C GLY A 80 6.14 -12.37 -1.70
N LEU A 81 7.00 -12.06 -2.67
CA LEU A 81 6.94 -10.82 -3.45
C LEU A 81 6.06 -10.98 -4.69
N ASP A 82 5.63 -9.85 -5.26
CA ASP A 82 4.91 -9.88 -6.52
C ASP A 82 5.80 -10.46 -7.64
N ALA A 83 5.34 -11.54 -8.25
CA ALA A 83 6.05 -12.27 -9.29
C ALA A 83 5.26 -12.28 -10.62
N GLY A 84 4.49 -11.24 -10.88
CA GLY A 84 3.72 -11.08 -12.12
C GLY A 84 4.58 -10.57 -13.29
N PRO A 85 4.05 -10.67 -14.54
CA PRO A 85 4.80 -10.27 -15.74
C PRO A 85 5.35 -8.84 -15.70
N VAL A 86 4.63 -7.92 -15.06
CA VAL A 86 5.06 -6.51 -14.92
C VAL A 86 6.26 -6.37 -13.98
N THR A 87 6.23 -7.07 -12.85
CA THR A 87 7.32 -7.06 -11.88
C THR A 87 8.57 -7.71 -12.47
N ILE A 88 8.39 -8.86 -13.17
CA ILE A 88 9.50 -9.54 -13.85
C ILE A 88 10.12 -8.64 -14.93
N ALA A 89 9.30 -7.94 -15.73
CA ALA A 89 9.80 -6.97 -16.72
C ALA A 89 10.66 -5.88 -16.08
N TRP A 90 10.25 -5.37 -14.92
CA TRP A 90 11.00 -4.37 -14.18
C TRP A 90 12.36 -4.91 -13.70
N HIS A 91 12.41 -6.14 -13.15
CA HIS A 91 13.67 -6.77 -12.74
C HIS A 91 14.61 -7.01 -13.91
N LEU A 92 14.10 -7.51 -15.04
CA LEU A 92 14.90 -7.66 -16.25
C LEU A 92 15.54 -6.34 -16.71
N GLY A 93 14.78 -5.25 -16.66
CA GLY A 93 15.30 -3.91 -16.97
C GLY A 93 16.43 -3.48 -16.04
N ARG A 94 16.30 -3.75 -14.75
CA ARG A 94 17.35 -3.46 -13.73
C ARG A 94 18.60 -4.32 -13.95
N GLU A 95 18.44 -5.54 -14.41
CA GLU A 95 19.52 -6.44 -14.79
C GLU A 95 20.12 -6.13 -16.19
N ARG A 96 19.64 -5.05 -16.85
CA ARG A 96 20.05 -4.64 -18.21
C ARG A 96 19.84 -5.72 -19.27
N LEU A 97 18.87 -6.59 -19.06
CA LEU A 97 18.46 -7.61 -20.02
C LEU A 97 17.39 -7.08 -20.96
N ALA A 98 17.24 -7.72 -22.12
CA ALA A 98 16.13 -7.42 -23.02
C ALA A 98 14.78 -7.67 -22.34
N VAL A 99 13.90 -6.67 -22.37
CA VAL A 99 12.61 -6.72 -21.70
C VAL A 99 11.50 -7.05 -22.70
N PRO A 100 11.00 -8.30 -22.75
CA PRO A 100 9.87 -8.64 -23.59
C PRO A 100 8.58 -7.99 -23.10
N SER A 101 7.57 -7.89 -23.97
CA SER A 101 6.25 -7.40 -23.57
C SER A 101 5.66 -8.26 -22.45
N SER A 102 4.82 -7.67 -21.58
CA SER A 102 4.15 -8.39 -20.50
C SER A 102 3.34 -9.59 -20.99
N SER A 103 2.77 -9.52 -22.20
CA SER A 103 2.07 -10.66 -22.83
C SER A 103 3.03 -11.77 -23.25
N THR A 104 4.23 -11.43 -23.69
CA THR A 104 5.27 -12.43 -24.01
C THR A 104 5.77 -13.11 -22.74
N ILE A 105 6.06 -12.34 -21.69
CA ILE A 105 6.43 -12.90 -20.37
C ILE A 105 5.32 -13.85 -19.85
N ARG A 106 4.04 -13.43 -19.93
CA ARG A 106 2.92 -14.28 -19.53
C ARG A 106 2.87 -15.59 -20.32
N ARG A 107 3.11 -15.56 -21.63
CA ARG A 107 3.15 -16.79 -22.47
C ARG A 107 4.30 -17.72 -22.07
N ILE A 108 5.48 -17.16 -21.76
CA ILE A 108 6.63 -17.94 -21.29
C ILE A 108 6.31 -18.60 -19.95
N LEU A 109 5.75 -17.87 -18.98
CA LEU A 109 5.35 -18.41 -17.69
C LEU A 109 4.26 -19.48 -17.79
N HIS A 110 3.30 -19.27 -18.70
CA HIS A 110 2.25 -20.26 -18.97
C HIS A 110 2.84 -21.55 -19.57
N ALA A 111 3.74 -21.42 -20.55
CA ALA A 111 4.43 -22.57 -21.14
C ALA A 111 5.30 -23.32 -20.14
N ALA A 112 5.82 -22.64 -19.11
CA ALA A 112 6.55 -23.24 -18.01
C ALA A 112 5.65 -23.80 -16.87
N GLY A 113 4.32 -23.80 -17.02
CA GLY A 113 3.38 -24.29 -16.00
C GLY A 113 3.25 -23.41 -14.75
N LEU A 114 3.81 -22.18 -14.76
CA LEU A 114 3.89 -21.29 -13.61
C LEU A 114 2.70 -20.31 -13.49
N VAL A 115 1.68 -20.47 -14.31
CA VAL A 115 0.44 -19.66 -14.28
C VAL A 115 -0.74 -20.56 -14.02
N VAL A 116 -1.38 -20.36 -12.85
CA VAL A 116 -2.66 -20.98 -12.54
C VAL A 116 -3.76 -20.08 -13.09
N PRO A 117 -4.62 -20.54 -14.01
CA PRO A 117 -5.74 -19.78 -14.48
C PRO A 117 -6.76 -19.55 -13.34
N GLU A 118 -7.12 -18.28 -13.10
CA GLU A 118 -8.20 -17.89 -12.18
C GLU A 118 -9.38 -17.32 -12.99
N PRO A 119 -10.32 -18.15 -13.47
CA PRO A 119 -11.42 -17.71 -14.34
C PRO A 119 -12.34 -16.67 -13.73
N ARG A 120 -12.39 -16.61 -12.39
CA ARG A 120 -13.29 -15.71 -11.63
C ARG A 120 -12.75 -14.27 -11.49
N LYS A 121 -11.50 -14.01 -11.81
CA LYS A 121 -10.93 -12.64 -11.79
C LYS A 121 -11.37 -11.88 -13.04
N ARG A 122 -12.51 -11.20 -12.96
CA ARG A 122 -12.92 -10.22 -13.97
C ARG A 122 -12.16 -8.89 -13.73
N PRO A 123 -11.60 -8.23 -14.75
CA PRO A 123 -11.08 -6.87 -14.60
C PRO A 123 -12.24 -5.93 -14.26
N ARG A 124 -12.21 -5.29 -13.11
CA ARG A 124 -13.14 -4.21 -12.78
C ARG A 124 -12.64 -2.93 -13.48
N SER A 125 -13.23 -2.56 -14.60
CA SER A 125 -12.71 -1.54 -15.52
C SER A 125 -13.24 -0.12 -15.30
N SER A 126 -14.08 0.18 -14.29
CA SER A 126 -14.84 1.44 -14.30
C SER A 126 -14.98 2.16 -12.96
N TRP A 127 -13.94 2.16 -12.12
CA TRP A 127 -14.02 2.91 -10.87
C TRP A 127 -13.12 4.15 -10.97
N ILE A 128 -13.71 5.34 -10.85
CA ILE A 128 -12.96 6.59 -10.67
C ILE A 128 -12.16 6.43 -9.38
N ARG A 129 -10.85 6.31 -9.49
CA ARG A 129 -9.96 6.18 -8.33
C ARG A 129 -9.61 7.58 -7.85
N PHE A 130 -10.03 7.91 -6.65
CA PHE A 130 -9.45 9.05 -5.95
C PHE A 130 -7.96 8.73 -5.69
N GLU A 131 -7.09 9.65 -6.05
CA GLU A 131 -5.65 9.59 -5.80
C GLU A 131 -5.16 10.98 -5.43
N ALA A 132 -4.40 11.09 -4.34
CA ALA A 132 -3.80 12.35 -3.93
C ALA A 132 -2.82 12.84 -5.01
N ALA A 133 -2.77 14.15 -5.25
CA ALA A 133 -1.95 14.73 -6.32
C ALA A 133 -0.46 14.77 -5.95
N ALA A 134 -0.12 14.80 -4.66
CA ALA A 134 1.25 14.88 -4.17
C ALA A 134 1.49 13.97 -2.95
N PRO A 135 2.74 13.56 -2.71
CA PRO A 135 3.14 12.91 -1.46
C PRO A 135 2.77 13.79 -0.25
N ASN A 136 2.43 13.17 0.86
CA ASN A 136 1.94 13.83 2.08
C ASN A 136 0.63 14.63 1.93
N GLU A 137 -0.03 14.60 0.78
CA GLU A 137 -1.37 15.22 0.68
C GLU A 137 -2.40 14.44 1.50
N LEU A 138 -2.28 13.10 1.49
CA LEU A 138 -3.18 12.23 2.24
C LEU A 138 -2.44 10.99 2.73
N TRP A 139 -2.44 10.76 4.03
CA TRP A 139 -2.02 9.49 4.62
C TRP A 139 -3.22 8.64 4.97
N GLN A 140 -3.17 7.36 4.60
CA GLN A 140 -4.16 6.37 5.00
C GLN A 140 -3.62 5.51 6.14
N SER A 141 -4.46 5.22 7.13
CA SER A 141 -4.13 4.29 8.21
C SER A 141 -5.26 3.32 8.45
N ASP A 142 -4.86 2.12 8.77
CA ASP A 142 -5.73 1.03 9.21
C ASP A 142 -4.84 0.00 9.92
N PHE A 143 -5.42 -0.98 10.60
CA PHE A 143 -4.68 -2.09 11.18
C PHE A 143 -5.25 -3.42 10.73
N THR A 144 -4.40 -4.45 10.75
CA THR A 144 -4.80 -5.80 10.39
C THR A 144 -4.34 -6.80 11.42
N HIS A 145 -5.08 -7.90 11.55
CA HIS A 145 -4.76 -8.97 12.49
C HIS A 145 -3.73 -9.93 11.90
N TRP A 146 -2.84 -10.42 12.77
CA TRP A 146 -1.86 -11.46 12.49
C TRP A 146 -1.73 -12.39 13.70
N ARG A 147 -1.05 -13.53 13.52
CA ARG A 147 -0.80 -14.49 14.60
C ARG A 147 0.69 -14.78 14.74
N LEU A 148 1.15 -14.82 15.99
CA LEU A 148 2.47 -15.30 16.32
C LEU A 148 2.53 -16.84 16.25
N ALA A 149 3.73 -17.41 16.40
CA ALA A 149 3.96 -18.84 16.31
C ALA A 149 3.19 -19.67 17.37
N ASP A 150 2.93 -19.07 18.54
CA ASP A 150 2.15 -19.66 19.63
C ASP A 150 0.63 -19.50 19.46
N GLY A 151 0.17 -18.90 18.33
CA GLY A 151 -1.23 -18.61 18.07
C GLY A 151 -1.74 -17.30 18.65
N THR A 152 -0.92 -16.54 19.41
CA THR A 152 -1.29 -15.25 19.97
C THR A 152 -1.69 -14.28 18.85
N GLU A 153 -2.90 -13.72 18.95
CA GLU A 153 -3.35 -12.68 18.01
C GLU A 153 -2.70 -11.34 18.34
N VAL A 154 -2.27 -10.66 17.30
CA VAL A 154 -1.63 -9.35 17.32
C VAL A 154 -2.18 -8.47 16.20
N GLU A 155 -2.07 -7.17 16.35
CA GLU A 155 -2.53 -6.18 15.39
C GLU A 155 -1.33 -5.44 14.80
N ILE A 156 -1.35 -5.23 13.48
CA ILE A 156 -0.30 -4.51 12.74
C ILE A 156 -0.91 -3.21 12.25
N LEU A 157 -0.51 -2.10 12.83
CA LEU A 157 -0.89 -0.75 12.44
C LEU A 157 0.03 -0.24 11.35
N ASN A 158 -0.54 0.38 10.31
CA ASN A 158 0.24 0.94 9.21
C ASN A 158 -0.20 2.37 8.84
N TRP A 159 0.77 3.13 8.33
CA TRP A 159 0.57 4.42 7.68
C TRP A 159 1.07 4.36 6.26
N LEU A 160 0.21 4.69 5.30
CA LEU A 160 0.47 4.61 3.87
C LEU A 160 0.22 5.96 3.20
N ASP A 161 1.18 6.47 2.45
CA ASP A 161 0.98 7.64 1.60
C ASP A 161 0.08 7.29 0.40
N ASP A 162 -0.98 8.06 0.21
CA ASP A 162 -2.00 7.78 -0.81
C ASP A 162 -1.50 8.00 -2.23
N HIS A 163 -0.63 8.97 -2.46
CA HIS A 163 -0.07 9.28 -3.77
C HIS A 163 0.95 8.23 -4.20
N SER A 164 1.99 8.07 -3.44
CA SER A 164 3.15 7.22 -3.78
C SER A 164 2.99 5.75 -3.42
N ARG A 165 2.03 5.41 -2.55
CA ARG A 165 1.93 4.11 -1.88
C ARG A 165 3.09 3.83 -0.93
N TYR A 166 3.86 4.84 -0.55
CA TYR A 166 4.98 4.69 0.36
C TYR A 166 4.49 4.28 1.76
N LEU A 167 5.06 3.22 2.29
CA LEU A 167 4.75 2.71 3.62
C LEU A 167 5.57 3.48 4.65
N LEU A 168 4.94 4.46 5.29
CA LEU A 168 5.56 5.37 6.25
C LEU A 168 5.88 4.67 7.57
N ALA A 169 4.93 3.87 8.08
CA ALA A 169 5.09 3.06 9.28
C ALA A 169 4.33 1.73 9.15
N CYS A 170 4.85 0.70 9.81
CA CYS A 170 4.23 -0.62 9.91
C CYS A 170 4.70 -1.25 11.22
N THR A 171 3.86 -1.26 12.25
CA THR A 171 4.25 -1.60 13.61
C THR A 171 3.28 -2.59 14.23
N ALA A 172 3.81 -3.61 14.90
CA ALA A 172 3.02 -4.65 15.55
C ALA A 172 2.75 -4.31 17.03
N PHE A 173 1.52 -4.59 17.47
CA PHE A 173 1.05 -4.42 18.84
C PHE A 173 0.27 -5.65 19.29
N ARG A 174 0.18 -5.91 20.60
CA ARG A 174 -0.78 -6.91 21.12
C ARG A 174 -2.21 -6.50 20.77
N ARG A 175 -2.50 -5.24 20.97
CA ARG A 175 -3.75 -4.58 20.57
C ARG A 175 -3.44 -3.11 20.31
N VAL A 176 -3.97 -2.55 19.24
CA VAL A 176 -3.78 -1.14 18.89
C VAL A 176 -4.67 -0.27 19.77
N GLY A 177 -4.05 0.65 20.50
CA GLY A 177 -4.73 1.68 21.27
C GLY A 177 -4.63 3.05 20.63
N GLY A 178 -5.38 4.02 21.16
CA GLY A 178 -5.29 5.42 20.70
C GLY A 178 -3.88 6.00 20.88
N ASP A 179 -3.18 5.59 21.92
CA ASP A 179 -1.79 5.98 22.21
C ASP A 179 -0.84 5.50 21.10
N ASP A 180 -1.05 4.27 20.61
CA ASP A 180 -0.21 3.68 19.55
C ASP A 180 -0.40 4.39 18.22
N VAL A 181 -1.65 4.79 17.93
CA VAL A 181 -1.99 5.60 16.74
C VAL A 181 -1.27 6.94 16.81
N VAL A 182 -1.34 7.65 17.94
CA VAL A 182 -0.65 8.93 18.13
C VAL A 182 0.86 8.77 18.05
N ALA A 183 1.44 7.76 18.72
CA ALA A 183 2.88 7.52 18.75
C ALA A 183 3.43 7.20 17.34
N THR A 184 2.77 6.30 16.60
CA THR A 184 3.21 5.90 15.25
C THR A 184 3.01 7.02 14.24
N PHE A 185 1.91 7.79 14.34
CA PHE A 185 1.69 8.98 13.51
C PHE A 185 2.76 10.04 13.75
N THR A 186 3.10 10.30 15.03
CA THR A 186 4.13 11.27 15.40
C THR A 186 5.49 10.85 14.86
N ALA A 187 5.90 9.61 15.08
CA ALA A 187 7.17 9.09 14.57
C ALA A 187 7.25 9.17 13.03
N ALA A 188 6.15 8.86 12.33
CA ALA A 188 6.07 9.03 10.88
C ALA A 188 6.16 10.50 10.47
N GLY A 189 5.51 11.41 11.19
CA GLY A 189 5.56 12.85 10.95
C GLY A 189 6.95 13.44 11.14
N ASP A 190 7.66 13.02 12.17
CA ASP A 190 9.03 13.45 12.46
C ASP A 190 10.00 12.99 11.35
N ALA A 191 9.83 11.75 10.85
CA ALA A 191 10.70 11.16 9.83
C ALA A 191 10.39 11.67 8.41
N HIS A 192 9.11 11.95 8.10
CA HIS A 192 8.65 12.18 6.74
C HIS A 192 8.00 13.55 6.50
N GLY A 193 7.83 14.38 7.53
CA GLY A 193 7.02 15.59 7.51
C GLY A 193 5.52 15.28 7.69
N TRP A 194 4.77 16.26 8.16
CA TRP A 194 3.34 16.10 8.47
C TRP A 194 2.49 16.11 7.20
N PRO A 195 1.44 15.27 7.09
CA PRO A 195 0.55 15.27 5.94
C PRO A 195 -0.45 16.43 5.99
N ALA A 196 -0.97 16.83 4.83
CA ALA A 196 -2.06 17.79 4.77
C ALA A 196 -3.39 17.21 5.27
N ALA A 197 -3.58 15.90 5.15
CA ALA A 197 -4.77 15.21 5.63
C ALA A 197 -4.48 13.74 5.99
N THR A 198 -5.35 13.15 6.81
CA THR A 198 -5.40 11.71 7.09
C THR A 198 -6.74 11.12 6.65
N LEU A 199 -6.74 9.86 6.25
CA LEU A 199 -7.94 9.05 6.00
C LEU A 199 -7.84 7.78 6.84
N THR A 200 -8.78 7.62 7.77
CA THR A 200 -8.86 6.47 8.66
C THR A 200 -10.27 5.90 8.63
N ASP A 201 -10.46 4.72 9.18
CA ASP A 201 -11.80 4.22 9.47
C ASP A 201 -12.45 5.01 10.63
N ASN A 202 -13.67 4.59 11.02
CA ASN A 202 -14.40 5.16 12.14
C ASN A 202 -14.13 4.42 13.47
N GLY A 203 -13.06 3.64 13.56
CA GLY A 203 -12.68 2.93 14.77
C GLY A 203 -12.41 3.88 15.94
N ALA A 204 -12.74 3.46 17.17
CA ALA A 204 -12.61 4.29 18.37
C ALA A 204 -11.16 4.78 18.62
N VAL A 205 -10.17 4.10 18.08
CA VAL A 205 -8.75 4.49 18.18
C VAL A 205 -8.42 5.72 17.32
N TYR A 206 -9.20 5.98 16.26
CA TYR A 206 -9.00 7.11 15.35
C TYR A 206 -9.98 8.26 15.59
N THR A 207 -11.18 7.98 16.09
CA THR A 207 -12.22 9.02 16.25
C THR A 207 -13.15 8.71 17.41
N SER A 208 -13.56 9.74 18.13
CA SER A 208 -14.61 9.68 19.16
C SER A 208 -15.95 10.22 18.66
N ARG A 209 -16.12 10.35 17.34
CA ARG A 209 -17.31 10.94 16.71
C ARG A 209 -18.64 10.36 17.22
N PHE A 210 -18.66 9.08 17.58
CA PHE A 210 -19.89 8.40 18.04
C PHE A 210 -20.11 8.48 19.55
N THR A 211 -19.11 8.91 20.33
CA THR A 211 -19.18 9.00 21.80
C THR A 211 -19.30 10.44 22.29
N GLY A 212 -19.28 11.42 21.39
CA GLY A 212 -19.30 12.84 21.70
C GLY A 212 -17.99 13.32 22.34
N GLY A 213 -17.26 14.18 21.63
CA GLY A 213 -15.96 14.68 22.06
C GLY A 213 -14.90 14.53 20.97
N ARG A 214 -13.63 14.72 21.33
CA ARG A 214 -12.46 14.46 20.47
C ARG A 214 -11.51 13.55 21.20
N ASN A 215 -10.98 12.53 20.52
CA ASN A 215 -9.93 11.72 21.11
C ASN A 215 -8.54 12.38 20.95
N GLY A 216 -7.51 11.82 21.60
CA GLY A 216 -6.15 12.39 21.56
C GLY A 216 -5.59 12.55 20.15
N PHE A 217 -5.92 11.64 19.23
CA PHE A 217 -5.48 11.72 17.85
C PHE A 217 -6.16 12.87 17.09
N GLU A 218 -7.48 13.01 17.18
CA GLU A 218 -8.25 14.11 16.56
C GLU A 218 -7.75 15.48 17.06
N TYR A 219 -7.41 15.53 18.36
CA TYR A 219 -6.87 16.76 18.92
C TYR A 219 -5.47 17.08 18.35
N LEU A 220 -4.58 16.07 18.28
CA LEU A 220 -3.26 16.23 17.70
C LEU A 220 -3.33 16.68 16.23
N LEU A 221 -4.22 16.08 15.42
CA LEU A 221 -4.42 16.49 14.05
C LEU A 221 -4.86 17.96 13.94
N ALA A 222 -5.82 18.37 14.77
CA ALA A 222 -6.28 19.75 14.82
C ALA A 222 -5.17 20.72 15.23
N TYR A 223 -4.34 20.32 16.20
CA TYR A 223 -3.19 21.09 16.65
C TYR A 223 -2.15 21.28 15.53
N LEU A 224 -1.88 20.23 14.76
CA LEU A 224 -0.94 20.24 13.64
C LEU A 224 -1.51 20.89 12.37
N GLY A 225 -2.80 21.23 12.33
CA GLY A 225 -3.47 21.71 11.13
C GLY A 225 -3.68 20.65 10.06
N VAL A 226 -3.63 19.36 10.44
CA VAL A 226 -3.88 18.21 9.57
C VAL A 226 -5.39 17.96 9.51
N ARG A 227 -5.95 17.89 8.31
CA ARG A 227 -7.38 17.59 8.13
C ARG A 227 -7.65 16.11 8.30
N GLN A 228 -8.59 15.75 9.16
CA GLN A 228 -9.07 14.38 9.25
C GLN A 228 -10.18 14.11 8.25
N LYS A 229 -10.07 13.04 7.48
CA LYS A 229 -11.13 12.47 6.67
C LYS A 229 -11.44 11.08 7.22
N ASN A 230 -12.69 10.81 7.48
CA ASN A 230 -13.15 9.47 7.88
C ASN A 230 -13.82 8.81 6.69
N GLY A 231 -13.63 7.51 6.54
CA GLY A 231 -14.31 6.72 5.53
C GLY A 231 -15.84 6.84 5.72
N ALA A 232 -16.58 7.12 4.64
CA ALA A 232 -18.05 7.11 4.74
C ALA A 232 -18.50 5.66 5.02
N PRO A 233 -19.41 5.45 5.99
CA PRO A 233 -19.98 4.14 6.25
C PRO A 233 -20.57 3.55 4.95
N GLY A 234 -20.19 2.31 4.60
CA GLY A 234 -20.71 1.63 3.41
C GLY A 234 -20.04 1.99 2.07
N HIS A 235 -18.99 2.83 2.05
CA HIS A 235 -18.21 3.10 0.83
C HIS A 235 -16.82 2.45 0.89
N PRO A 236 -16.67 1.16 0.52
CA PRO A 236 -15.40 0.44 0.57
C PRO A 236 -14.34 0.96 -0.41
N GLN A 237 -14.72 1.89 -1.30
CA GLN A 237 -13.82 2.43 -2.33
C GLN A 237 -12.70 3.31 -1.80
N THR A 238 -12.90 3.95 -0.64
CA THR A 238 -11.92 4.85 -0.03
C THR A 238 -10.75 4.10 0.63
N GLN A 239 -10.96 2.90 1.14
CA GLN A 239 -9.95 2.09 1.84
C GLN A 239 -9.35 0.94 1.00
N GLY A 240 -9.82 0.73 -0.22
CA GLY A 240 -9.35 -0.36 -1.09
C GLY A 240 -7.84 -0.38 -1.39
N LYS A 241 -7.12 0.72 -1.09
CA LYS A 241 -5.66 0.81 -1.21
C LYS A 241 -4.98 0.13 -0.02
N VAL A 242 -5.45 0.41 1.20
CA VAL A 242 -4.93 -0.20 2.44
C VAL A 242 -5.31 -1.68 2.50
N GLU A 243 -6.53 -2.06 2.11
CA GLU A 243 -6.92 -3.47 2.01
C GLU A 243 -6.00 -4.26 1.08
N ARG A 244 -5.65 -3.70 -0.08
CA ARG A 244 -4.70 -4.33 -1.01
C ARG A 244 -3.29 -4.37 -0.45
N PHE A 245 -2.89 -3.35 0.31
CA PHE A 245 -1.64 -3.34 1.04
C PHE A 245 -1.62 -4.49 2.06
N HIS A 246 -2.67 -4.65 2.88
CA HIS A 246 -2.78 -5.75 3.84
C HIS A 246 -2.67 -7.14 3.18
N GLN A 247 -3.30 -7.34 2.02
CA GLN A 247 -3.15 -8.58 1.26
C GLN A 247 -1.69 -8.83 0.83
N THR A 248 -0.96 -7.77 0.48
CA THR A 248 0.46 -7.86 0.10
C THR A 248 1.32 -8.19 1.31
N LEU A 249 1.09 -7.52 2.44
CA LEU A 249 1.78 -7.76 3.70
C LEU A 249 1.56 -9.19 4.18
N LYS A 250 0.31 -9.65 4.28
CA LYS A 250 -0.02 -11.01 4.75
C LYS A 250 0.61 -12.08 3.88
N ARG A 251 0.54 -11.93 2.55
CA ARG A 251 1.20 -12.87 1.63
C ARG A 251 2.71 -12.92 1.82
N TRP A 252 3.34 -11.79 2.15
CA TRP A 252 4.77 -11.76 2.42
C TRP A 252 5.09 -12.44 3.75
N LEU A 253 4.33 -12.13 4.82
CA LEU A 253 4.49 -12.74 6.14
C LEU A 253 4.29 -14.26 6.12
N GLU A 254 3.34 -14.79 5.33
CA GLU A 254 3.12 -16.23 5.12
C GLU A 254 4.35 -16.98 4.58
N ARG A 255 5.31 -16.27 4.00
CA ARG A 255 6.57 -16.83 3.46
C ARG A 255 7.76 -16.66 4.40
N GLN A 256 7.57 -15.98 5.52
CA GLN A 256 8.59 -15.83 6.55
C GLN A 256 8.43 -16.93 7.62
N PRO A 257 9.51 -17.23 8.36
CA PRO A 257 9.37 -18.02 9.60
C PRO A 257 8.34 -17.35 10.52
N ALA A 258 7.49 -18.16 11.15
CA ALA A 258 6.52 -17.62 12.10
C ALA A 258 7.22 -16.93 13.26
N ALA A 259 6.97 -15.64 13.47
CA ALA A 259 7.55 -14.85 14.54
C ALA A 259 7.03 -15.36 15.90
N ARG A 260 7.91 -15.56 16.86
CA ARG A 260 7.58 -16.04 18.21
C ARG A 260 7.25 -14.89 19.17
N THR A 261 7.72 -13.69 18.87
CA THR A 261 7.55 -12.51 19.70
C THR A 261 7.16 -11.29 18.87
N LEU A 262 6.61 -10.25 19.51
CA LEU A 262 6.37 -8.96 18.87
C LEU A 262 7.66 -8.33 18.33
N ALA A 263 8.80 -8.52 18.99
CA ALA A 263 10.08 -8.00 18.54
C ALA A 263 10.55 -8.69 17.26
N GLU A 264 10.42 -10.01 17.16
CA GLU A 264 10.71 -10.76 15.93
C GLU A 264 9.78 -10.32 14.80
N LEU A 265 8.48 -10.16 15.07
CA LEU A 265 7.53 -9.66 14.07
C LEU A 265 7.89 -8.24 13.61
N SER A 266 8.22 -7.35 14.53
CA SER A 266 8.63 -5.97 14.21
C SER A 266 9.86 -5.94 13.32
N ALA A 267 10.86 -6.78 13.59
CA ALA A 267 12.04 -6.91 12.73
C ALA A 267 11.67 -7.40 11.31
N GLN A 268 10.75 -8.36 11.20
CA GLN A 268 10.22 -8.80 9.89
C GLN A 268 9.47 -7.66 9.17
N LEU A 269 8.67 -6.87 9.89
CA LEU A 269 7.95 -5.74 9.32
C LEU A 269 8.90 -4.64 8.81
N ASP A 270 10.04 -4.41 9.45
CA ASP A 270 11.07 -3.48 8.95
C ASP A 270 11.72 -3.98 7.66
N VAL A 271 12.03 -5.26 7.57
CA VAL A 271 12.51 -5.90 6.32
C VAL A 271 11.47 -5.79 5.21
N PHE A 272 10.20 -6.06 5.54
CA PHE A 272 9.09 -5.89 4.60
C PHE A 272 8.96 -4.45 4.13
N ARG A 273 8.97 -3.46 5.04
CA ARG A 273 8.86 -2.04 4.73
C ARG A 273 9.94 -1.59 3.76
N PHE A 274 11.18 -2.01 3.99
CA PHE A 274 12.28 -1.73 3.07
C PHE A 274 12.05 -2.35 1.68
N ALA A 275 11.71 -3.65 1.64
CA ALA A 275 11.46 -4.36 0.39
C ALA A 275 10.27 -3.77 -0.38
N TYR A 276 9.20 -3.41 0.32
CA TYR A 276 8.00 -2.81 -0.24
C TYR A 276 8.29 -1.42 -0.84
N ASN A 277 9.01 -0.57 -0.11
CA ASN A 277 9.27 0.79 -0.52
C ASN A 277 10.36 0.91 -1.60
N GLU A 278 11.45 0.12 -1.49
CA GLU A 278 12.65 0.36 -2.29
C GLU A 278 12.90 -0.70 -3.38
N ARG A 279 12.25 -1.87 -3.29
CA ARG A 279 12.52 -2.99 -4.20
C ARG A 279 11.31 -3.50 -4.98
N ARG A 280 10.11 -3.06 -4.62
CA ARG A 280 8.88 -3.51 -5.23
C ARG A 280 8.33 -2.48 -6.22
N PRO A 281 8.34 -2.73 -7.55
CA PRO A 281 7.69 -1.85 -8.51
C PRO A 281 6.18 -1.87 -8.29
N HIS A 282 5.56 -0.70 -8.16
CA HIS A 282 4.13 -0.60 -7.87
C HIS A 282 3.35 -0.13 -9.10
N ARG A 283 2.35 -0.92 -9.52
CA ARG A 283 1.58 -0.66 -10.75
C ARG A 283 0.87 0.70 -10.76
N ALA A 284 0.37 1.16 -9.62
CA ALA A 284 -0.39 2.40 -9.53
C ALA A 284 0.49 3.65 -9.71
N VAL A 285 1.79 3.57 -9.40
CA VAL A 285 2.73 4.70 -9.50
C VAL A 285 3.65 4.57 -10.72
N GLY A 286 3.11 4.17 -11.86
CA GLY A 286 3.90 4.12 -13.10
C GLY A 286 4.95 3.01 -13.16
N ARG A 287 4.88 2.00 -12.28
CA ARG A 287 5.81 0.86 -12.20
C ARG A 287 7.21 1.22 -11.66
N ILE A 288 7.34 2.36 -11.02
CA ILE A 288 8.50 2.67 -10.17
C ILE A 288 8.25 2.16 -8.74
N THR A 289 9.25 2.22 -7.89
CA THR A 289 9.06 1.86 -6.47
C THR A 289 8.28 2.94 -5.72
N PRO A 290 7.56 2.61 -4.64
CA PRO A 290 6.94 3.61 -3.77
C PRO A 290 7.92 4.66 -3.27
N GLY A 291 9.16 4.27 -2.95
CA GLY A 291 10.21 5.20 -2.53
C GLY A 291 10.63 6.16 -3.62
N GLU A 292 10.80 5.70 -4.86
CA GLU A 292 11.05 6.57 -6.01
C GLU A 292 9.89 7.55 -6.22
N ALA A 293 8.63 7.08 -6.17
CA ALA A 293 7.46 7.92 -6.32
C ALA A 293 7.33 8.97 -5.20
N TYR A 294 7.64 8.58 -3.95
CA TYR A 294 7.55 9.46 -2.80
C TYR A 294 8.59 10.60 -2.85
N ARG A 295 9.75 10.36 -3.46
CA ARG A 295 10.83 11.34 -3.61
C ARG A 295 10.77 12.14 -4.90
N ALA A 296 9.91 11.76 -5.85
CA ALA A 296 9.88 12.36 -7.19
C ALA A 296 9.30 13.78 -7.23
N THR A 297 8.42 14.14 -6.28
CA THR A 297 7.73 15.43 -6.26
C THR A 297 7.78 16.06 -4.87
N PRO A 298 7.63 17.40 -4.76
CA PRO A 298 7.53 18.09 -3.49
C PRO A 298 6.36 17.53 -2.66
N ARG A 299 6.56 17.47 -1.34
CA ARG A 299 5.55 16.97 -0.40
C ARG A 299 4.57 18.08 -0.06
N ALA A 300 3.29 17.72 0.04
CA ALA A 300 2.28 18.60 0.58
C ALA A 300 2.53 18.84 2.08
N LEU A 301 2.04 19.96 2.58
CA LEU A 301 2.16 20.37 3.97
C LEU A 301 0.77 20.62 4.57
N PRO A 302 0.60 20.54 5.89
CA PRO A 302 -0.62 20.98 6.57
C PRO A 302 -0.94 22.45 6.30
N ALA A 303 -2.21 22.82 6.33
CA ALA A 303 -2.66 24.19 6.05
C ALA A 303 -2.06 25.26 6.99
N SER A 304 -1.58 24.87 8.17
CA SER A 304 -0.97 25.74 9.19
C SER A 304 0.49 25.44 9.46
N ALA A 305 1.18 24.75 8.57
CA ALA A 305 2.56 24.28 8.78
C ALA A 305 3.61 25.40 9.01
N GLY A 306 3.25 26.66 8.78
CA GLY A 306 4.15 27.80 9.04
C GLY A 306 3.97 28.48 10.40
N ALA A 307 2.97 28.10 11.20
CA ALA A 307 2.55 28.84 12.40
C ALA A 307 2.95 28.21 13.74
N ARG A 308 3.54 27.00 13.74
CA ARG A 308 3.78 26.27 14.98
C ARG A 308 5.23 25.79 15.07
N GLY A 309 5.92 26.27 16.10
CA GLY A 309 7.27 25.87 16.49
C GLY A 309 7.35 24.41 16.98
N HIS A 310 8.49 24.03 17.52
CA HIS A 310 8.71 22.69 18.07
C HIS A 310 7.72 22.38 19.20
N PHE A 311 7.17 21.17 19.18
CA PHE A 311 6.34 20.67 20.27
C PHE A 311 6.84 19.28 20.73
N ARG A 312 6.50 18.94 21.96
CA ARG A 312 6.79 17.63 22.57
C ARG A 312 5.50 17.01 23.10
N LEU A 313 5.31 15.75 22.78
CA LEU A 313 4.22 14.95 23.35
C LEU A 313 4.71 14.20 24.59
N ARG A 314 3.88 14.16 25.63
CA ARG A 314 4.14 13.39 26.82
C ARG A 314 2.87 12.70 27.28
N TYR A 315 2.93 11.39 27.38
CA TYR A 315 1.91 10.56 28.04
C TYR A 315 2.16 10.55 29.53
N ASP A 316 1.13 10.73 30.32
CA ASP A 316 1.20 10.75 31.77
C ASP A 316 -0.13 10.29 32.39
N VAL A 317 -0.12 10.12 33.73
CA VAL A 317 -1.30 9.89 34.56
C VAL A 317 -1.35 10.99 35.58
N THR A 318 -2.47 11.68 35.70
CA THR A 318 -2.65 12.66 36.80
C THR A 318 -2.61 12.00 38.16
N ASP A 319 -2.06 12.69 39.14
CA ASP A 319 -1.97 12.17 40.54
C ASP A 319 -3.35 12.10 41.20
N SER A 320 -3.37 11.67 42.48
CA SER A 320 -4.60 11.58 43.28
C SER A 320 -5.31 12.93 43.50
N LYS A 321 -4.66 14.05 43.23
CA LYS A 321 -5.20 15.41 43.33
C LYS A 321 -5.52 16.03 41.97
N GLY A 322 -5.39 15.26 40.88
CA GLY A 322 -5.57 15.73 39.51
C GLY A 322 -4.51 16.75 39.07
N ALA A 323 -3.26 16.53 39.47
CA ALA A 323 -2.12 17.30 39.04
C ALA A 323 -1.13 16.41 38.25
N MET A 324 -0.25 17.03 37.51
CA MET A 324 0.88 16.41 36.84
C MET A 324 2.13 17.30 36.94
N THR A 325 3.30 16.72 36.73
CA THR A 325 4.55 17.44 36.73
C THR A 325 5.19 17.44 35.36
N LEU A 326 5.89 18.51 35.01
CA LEU A 326 6.64 18.63 33.76
C LEU A 326 8.08 19.08 34.05
N ARG A 327 9.08 18.35 33.51
CA ARG A 327 10.47 18.78 33.57
C ARG A 327 10.83 19.54 32.29
N ARG A 328 11.30 20.80 32.45
CA ARG A 328 11.78 21.65 31.35
C ARG A 328 13.01 22.43 31.81
N ALA A 329 14.03 22.47 30.95
CA ALA A 329 15.31 23.17 31.23
C ALA A 329 15.87 22.82 32.63
N GLY A 330 15.86 21.53 33.01
CA GLY A 330 16.38 21.07 34.28
C GLY A 330 15.48 21.31 35.52
N ARG A 331 14.41 22.08 35.38
CA ARG A 331 13.47 22.42 36.47
C ARG A 331 12.18 21.59 36.40
N LEU A 332 11.58 21.35 37.56
CA LEU A 332 10.28 20.66 37.68
C LEU A 332 9.17 21.70 37.89
N TYR A 333 8.15 21.62 37.06
CA TYR A 333 6.95 22.46 37.07
C TYR A 333 5.72 21.62 37.43
N HIS A 334 4.76 22.21 38.12
CA HIS A 334 3.52 21.58 38.55
C HIS A 334 2.34 22.18 37.79
N LEU A 335 1.52 21.30 37.19
CA LEU A 335 0.34 21.65 36.46
C LEU A 335 -0.89 21.06 37.17
N LYS A 336 -1.80 21.91 37.62
CA LYS A 336 -3.06 21.45 38.21
C LYS A 336 -4.13 21.34 37.14
N VAL A 337 -4.35 20.11 36.68
CA VAL A 337 -5.36 19.80 35.66
C VAL A 337 -6.77 19.96 36.24
N GLY A 338 -7.02 19.38 37.42
CA GLY A 338 -8.26 19.49 38.16
C GLY A 338 -8.56 18.26 38.98
N ALA A 339 -9.09 18.41 40.17
CA ALA A 339 -9.36 17.30 41.11
C ALA A 339 -10.34 16.25 40.51
N ALA A 340 -11.30 16.70 39.68
CA ALA A 340 -12.22 15.81 38.99
C ALA A 340 -11.53 14.87 37.98
N PHE A 341 -10.28 15.14 37.62
CA PHE A 341 -9.49 14.38 36.67
C PHE A 341 -8.34 13.63 37.34
N ALA A 342 -8.51 13.26 38.61
CA ALA A 342 -7.56 12.45 39.35
C ALA A 342 -7.38 11.05 38.74
N ARG A 343 -6.12 10.54 38.72
CA ARG A 343 -5.74 9.23 38.19
C ARG A 343 -6.16 8.98 36.73
N ARG A 344 -6.32 10.04 35.96
CA ARG A 344 -6.72 9.93 34.53
C ARG A 344 -5.50 9.87 33.63
N ARG A 345 -5.52 9.00 32.63
CA ARG A 345 -4.50 8.96 31.57
C ARG A 345 -4.65 10.18 30.66
N VAL A 346 -3.56 10.88 30.43
CA VAL A 346 -3.55 12.14 29.69
C VAL A 346 -2.42 12.22 28.68
N LEU A 347 -2.64 13.01 27.63
CA LEU A 347 -1.62 13.46 26.70
C LEU A 347 -1.35 14.93 26.96
N ALA A 348 -0.11 15.27 27.32
CA ALA A 348 0.34 16.65 27.39
C ALA A 348 1.05 17.03 26.09
N ILE A 349 0.54 18.04 25.41
CA ILE A 349 1.15 18.67 24.23
C ILE A 349 1.87 19.91 24.72
N VAL A 350 3.18 19.88 24.67
CA VAL A 350 4.06 20.94 25.17
C VAL A 350 4.65 21.67 23.99
N ASP A 351 4.23 22.90 23.72
CA ASP A 351 4.82 23.78 22.73
C ASP A 351 5.76 24.81 23.38
N GLU A 352 6.13 25.85 22.67
CA GLU A 352 7.02 26.89 23.18
C GLU A 352 6.36 27.78 24.24
N LEU A 353 5.05 27.97 24.17
CA LEU A 353 4.28 28.95 24.93
C LEU A 353 3.35 28.30 25.94
N ALA A 354 2.88 27.07 25.70
CA ALA A 354 1.83 26.46 26.48
C ALA A 354 1.99 24.94 26.65
N VAL A 355 1.28 24.43 27.62
CA VAL A 355 1.03 22.97 27.80
C VAL A 355 -0.47 22.74 27.74
N THR A 356 -0.93 21.96 26.78
CA THR A 356 -2.31 21.52 26.69
C THR A 356 -2.43 20.08 27.12
N VAL A 357 -3.31 19.80 28.07
CA VAL A 357 -3.53 18.47 28.64
C VAL A 357 -4.88 17.92 28.16
N VAL A 358 -4.86 16.77 27.53
CA VAL A 358 -6.01 16.11 26.92
C VAL A 358 -6.24 14.76 27.58
N ALA A 359 -7.47 14.40 27.85
CA ALA A 359 -7.83 13.06 28.32
C ALA A 359 -7.68 12.03 27.19
N LEU A 360 -6.96 10.94 27.40
CA LEU A 360 -6.75 9.91 26.37
C LEU A 360 -8.00 9.08 26.08
N ASP A 361 -8.89 8.94 27.05
CA ASP A 361 -10.10 8.14 26.96
C ASP A 361 -11.25 8.90 26.24
N THR A 362 -11.36 10.23 26.45
CA THR A 362 -12.45 11.03 25.88
C THR A 362 -11.99 12.03 24.83
N GLY A 363 -10.68 12.32 24.75
CA GLY A 363 -10.13 13.36 23.88
C GLY A 363 -10.48 14.80 24.34
N GLU A 364 -11.07 14.97 25.49
CA GLU A 364 -11.43 16.27 26.04
C GLU A 364 -10.18 17.04 26.50
N ILE A 365 -10.12 18.36 26.20
CA ILE A 365 -9.08 19.23 26.77
C ILE A 365 -9.41 19.49 28.23
N LEU A 366 -8.62 18.93 29.11
CA LEU A 366 -8.79 19.06 30.56
C LEU A 366 -8.23 20.39 31.09
N SER A 367 -7.10 20.82 30.56
CA SER A 367 -6.43 22.06 30.97
C SER A 367 -5.50 22.61 29.90
N THR A 368 -5.26 23.91 29.96
CA THR A 368 -4.21 24.61 29.21
C THR A 368 -3.44 25.48 30.18
N HIS A 369 -2.11 25.40 30.14
CA HIS A 369 -1.20 26.13 31.00
C HIS A 369 -0.22 26.95 30.18
N LEU A 370 -0.10 28.23 30.43
CA LEU A 370 0.97 29.05 29.88
C LEU A 370 2.31 28.68 30.53
N ILE A 371 3.37 28.64 29.74
CA ILE A 371 4.70 28.36 30.21
C ILE A 371 5.29 29.64 30.79
N GLU A 372 5.37 29.70 32.11
CA GLU A 372 5.98 30.78 32.89
C GLU A 372 7.25 30.26 33.56
N PRO A 373 8.48 30.42 32.98
CA PRO A 373 9.71 29.80 33.50
C PRO A 373 10.04 30.18 34.93
N ASP A 374 9.60 31.35 35.39
CA ASP A 374 9.88 31.89 36.73
C ASP A 374 8.93 31.34 37.80
N ARG A 375 7.84 30.69 37.39
CA ARG A 375 6.84 30.15 38.31
C ARG A 375 6.88 28.62 38.30
N ARG A 376 6.96 28.02 39.48
CA ARG A 376 6.93 26.54 39.61
C ARG A 376 5.55 25.92 39.37
N TYR A 377 4.48 26.70 39.53
CA TYR A 377 3.10 26.28 39.34
C TYR A 377 2.46 27.04 38.20
N TRP A 378 2.03 26.30 37.18
CA TRP A 378 1.34 26.88 36.02
C TRP A 378 -0.15 26.68 36.17
N ARG A 379 -0.87 27.80 36.11
CA ARG A 379 -2.32 27.84 36.28
C ARG A 379 -3.03 27.25 35.07
N ASN A 380 -4.18 26.54 35.32
CA ASN A 380 -5.09 26.17 34.26
C ASN A 380 -5.86 27.40 33.73
N GLN A 381 -5.63 27.78 32.49
CA GLN A 381 -6.24 28.95 31.84
C GLN A 381 -7.74 28.77 31.52
N ARG A 382 -8.22 27.49 31.52
CA ARG A 382 -9.62 27.17 31.26
C ARG A 382 -10.56 27.29 32.49
N ARG A 383 -10.01 27.61 33.63
CA ARG A 383 -10.76 27.81 34.88
C ARG A 383 -10.59 29.24 35.34
N ASP A 384 -11.70 29.91 35.62
CA ASP A 384 -11.67 31.17 36.35
C ASP A 384 -10.93 31.01 37.66
N PRO A 385 -10.15 32.02 38.10
CA PRO A 385 -9.54 32.00 39.42
C PRO A 385 -10.69 31.96 40.44
N GLY A 386 -10.94 30.78 40.98
CA GLY A 386 -11.86 30.67 42.13
C GLY A 386 -11.43 31.65 43.17
N ARG A 387 -12.35 32.43 43.71
CA ARG A 387 -12.08 33.27 44.86
C ARG A 387 -11.53 32.39 46.00
N TRP A 388 -10.34 32.74 46.48
CA TRP A 388 -9.82 32.14 47.68
C TRP A 388 -10.81 32.39 48.81
N PRO A 389 -11.27 31.37 49.62
CA PRO A 389 -12.24 31.58 50.68
C PRO A 389 -11.72 32.42 51.85
N GLY A 390 -10.76 33.27 51.70
CA GLY A 390 -10.14 34.11 52.70
C GLY A 390 -9.88 35.57 52.25
N SER A 391 -10.17 35.95 51.03
CA SER A 391 -10.10 37.35 50.60
C SER A 391 -11.43 38.04 50.89
N GLN A 392 -11.68 38.42 52.12
CA GLN A 392 -12.62 39.51 52.43
C GLN A 392 -12.06 40.75 51.77
N ALA A 393 -12.86 41.38 50.93
CA ALA A 393 -12.64 42.75 50.46
C ALA A 393 -12.64 43.64 51.69
N THR A 394 -11.49 44.14 52.11
CA THR A 394 -11.40 45.36 52.89
C THR A 394 -11.77 46.51 51.95
N GLY A 395 -12.79 47.26 52.32
CA GLY A 395 -13.58 48.27 51.70
C GLY A 395 -12.89 49.40 50.97
#